data_206684ccd8e38eb5a44679c746a25294
#
_entry.id   206684ccd8e38eb5a44679c746a25294
#
_cell.length_a   1.000
_cell.length_b   1.000
_cell.length_c   1.000
_cell.angle_alpha   90.00
_cell.angle_beta   90.00
_cell.angle_gamma   90.00
#
_symmetry.space_group_name_H-M   'P 1'
#
loop_
_entity.id
_entity.type
_entity.pdbx_description
1 polymer ?
#
loop_
_entity_poly.entity_id
_entity_poly.type
_entity_poly.pdbx_seq_one_letter_code
_entity_poly.pdbx_strand_id
1 'polypeptide(L)'
;LMSLFAAGRFALVVRLVGRISPRLGALVEPHMAAIAQGMDSLRRPRQYAAIAGVSLLLHLSYAGLIYVGYWGMGLTVAYDLGLEAALLTMVVSAVSFFVPTPAGIGPFHFFFKEALTTFYAVPPTEALACATVVHATYNLTYLVAGGLAALAVQGRRWWQDRSTA
;
A
#
# COMPACT_ATOMS: atom_id res chain seq x y z
N LEU A 1 15.50 -17.12 17.52
CA LEU A 1 15.04 -16.43 18.74
C LEU A 1 13.86 -15.49 18.45
N MET A 2 13.93 -14.58 17.47
CA MET A 2 12.81 -13.66 17.13
C MET A 2 11.50 -14.37 16.78
N SER A 3 11.52 -15.49 16.09
CA SER A 3 10.31 -16.22 15.67
C SER A 3 9.62 -16.96 16.81
N LEU A 4 10.37 -17.49 17.75
CA LEU A 4 9.81 -18.08 18.97
C LEU A 4 9.16 -17.01 19.86
N PHE A 5 9.74 -15.81 19.91
CA PHE A 5 9.12 -14.65 20.59
C PHE A 5 7.85 -14.16 19.89
N ALA A 6 7.83 -14.10 18.57
CA ALA A 6 6.65 -13.71 17.80
C ALA A 6 5.53 -14.76 17.92
N ALA A 7 5.84 -16.04 17.73
CA ALA A 7 4.89 -17.14 17.86
C ALA A 7 4.26 -17.21 19.27
N GLY A 8 5.05 -16.99 20.32
CA GLY A 8 4.55 -16.94 21.69
C GLY A 8 3.60 -15.75 21.94
N ARG A 9 3.89 -14.58 21.38
CA ARG A 9 3.04 -13.39 21.49
C ARG A 9 1.74 -13.53 20.69
N PHE A 10 1.79 -14.10 19.50
CA PHE A 10 0.58 -14.40 18.71
C PHE A 10 -0.31 -15.43 19.38
N ALA A 11 0.27 -16.50 19.95
CA ALA A 11 -0.48 -17.48 20.73
C ALA A 11 -1.13 -16.84 21.99
N LEU A 12 -0.47 -15.88 22.61
CA LEU A 12 -1.06 -15.13 23.72
C LEU A 12 -2.27 -14.32 23.30
N VAL A 13 -2.18 -13.60 22.16
CA VAL A 13 -3.30 -12.81 21.60
C VAL A 13 -4.48 -13.72 21.29
N VAL A 14 -4.25 -14.86 20.60
CA VAL A 14 -5.31 -15.83 20.28
C VAL A 14 -5.96 -16.39 21.55
N ARG A 15 -5.17 -16.70 22.57
CA ARG A 15 -5.70 -17.16 23.88
C ARG A 15 -6.52 -16.11 24.60
N LEU A 16 -6.06 -14.86 24.61
CA LEU A 16 -6.78 -13.76 25.27
C LEU A 16 -8.12 -13.49 24.58
N VAL A 17 -8.10 -13.41 23.24
CA VAL A 17 -9.31 -13.21 22.43
C VAL A 17 -10.26 -14.40 22.59
N GLY A 18 -9.74 -15.63 22.56
CA GLY A 18 -10.51 -16.85 22.77
C GLY A 18 -11.16 -16.97 24.16
N ARG A 19 -10.54 -16.37 25.20
CA ARG A 19 -11.15 -16.28 26.54
C ARG A 19 -12.34 -15.31 26.60
N ILE A 20 -12.32 -14.25 25.80
CA ILE A 20 -13.42 -13.27 25.72
C ILE A 20 -14.56 -13.85 24.87
N SER A 21 -14.23 -14.47 23.74
CA SER A 21 -15.21 -15.10 22.85
C SER A 21 -14.54 -16.22 22.03
N PRO A 22 -14.99 -17.49 22.18
CA PRO A 22 -14.49 -18.59 21.36
C PRO A 22 -14.67 -18.39 19.85
N ARG A 23 -15.76 -17.69 19.45
CA ARG A 23 -16.02 -17.36 18.04
C ARG A 23 -15.00 -16.38 17.48
N LEU A 24 -14.63 -15.35 18.24
CA LEU A 24 -13.60 -14.38 17.85
C LEU A 24 -12.21 -15.03 17.81
N GLY A 25 -11.90 -15.93 18.76
CA GLY A 25 -10.67 -16.71 18.77
C GLY A 25 -10.50 -17.53 17.49
N ALA A 26 -11.54 -18.25 17.08
CA ALA A 26 -11.55 -19.06 15.86
C ALA A 26 -11.42 -18.21 14.58
N LEU A 27 -11.89 -16.95 14.56
CA LEU A 27 -11.71 -16.02 13.44
C LEU A 27 -10.29 -15.45 13.39
N VAL A 28 -9.68 -15.17 14.52
CA VAL A 28 -8.35 -14.52 14.61
C VAL A 28 -7.22 -15.54 14.40
N GLU A 29 -7.38 -16.77 14.83
CA GLU A 29 -6.35 -17.81 14.77
C GLU A 29 -5.75 -18.02 13.37
N PRO A 30 -6.53 -18.22 12.27
CA PRO A 30 -5.96 -18.42 10.94
C PRO A 30 -5.19 -17.17 10.43
N HIS A 31 -5.64 -15.98 10.80
CA HIS A 31 -4.95 -14.75 10.41
C HIS A 31 -3.62 -14.59 11.15
N MET A 32 -3.58 -14.92 12.43
CA MET A 32 -2.33 -14.92 13.22
C MET A 32 -1.36 -15.99 12.73
N ALA A 33 -1.84 -17.16 12.36
CA ALA A 33 -1.03 -18.22 11.78
C ALA A 33 -0.44 -17.79 10.42
N ALA A 34 -1.23 -17.15 9.56
CA ALA A 34 -0.77 -16.61 8.27
C ALA A 34 0.30 -15.53 8.45
N ILE A 35 0.12 -14.62 9.42
CA ILE A 35 1.12 -13.60 9.76
C ILE A 35 2.41 -14.27 10.27
N ALA A 36 2.32 -15.26 11.15
CA ALA A 36 3.48 -15.96 11.66
C ALA A 36 4.24 -16.70 10.55
N GLN A 37 3.54 -17.35 9.62
CA GLN A 37 4.16 -17.96 8.42
C GLN A 37 4.82 -16.95 7.51
N GLY A 38 4.18 -15.78 7.29
CA GLY A 38 4.77 -14.68 6.54
C GLY A 38 6.07 -14.17 7.16
N MET A 39 6.14 -14.10 8.50
CA MET A 39 7.35 -13.70 9.22
C MET A 39 8.48 -14.75 9.15
N ASP A 40 8.17 -16.01 8.95
CA ASP A 40 9.18 -17.05 8.78
C ASP A 40 9.94 -16.92 7.45
N SER A 41 9.30 -16.37 6.42
CA SER A 41 9.96 -16.05 5.15
C SER A 41 11.04 -14.98 5.30
N LEU A 42 10.98 -14.16 6.34
CA LEU A 42 11.95 -13.10 6.65
C LEU A 42 13.23 -13.59 7.33
N ARG A 43 13.46 -14.90 7.46
CA ARG A 43 14.66 -15.43 8.17
C ARG A 43 15.94 -15.42 7.35
N ARG A 44 15.85 -15.27 6.04
CA ARG A 44 17.03 -15.34 5.15
C ARG A 44 17.49 -13.92 4.79
N PRO A 45 18.79 -13.56 5.03
CA PRO A 45 19.31 -12.22 4.71
C PRO A 45 19.07 -11.80 3.26
N ARG A 46 19.16 -12.76 2.33
CA ARG A 46 18.90 -12.53 0.90
C ARG A 46 17.44 -12.11 0.63
N GLN A 47 16.49 -12.64 1.41
CA GLN A 47 15.08 -12.26 1.28
C GLN A 47 14.83 -10.86 1.82
N TYR A 48 15.50 -10.44 2.89
CA TYR A 48 15.46 -9.06 3.37
C TYR A 48 15.91 -8.06 2.31
N ALA A 49 17.04 -8.34 1.66
CA ALA A 49 17.56 -7.48 0.59
C ALA A 49 16.58 -7.39 -0.59
N ALA A 50 15.99 -8.52 -0.99
CA ALA A 50 14.99 -8.55 -2.05
C ALA A 50 13.72 -7.77 -1.67
N ILE A 51 13.19 -7.98 -0.46
CA ILE A 51 12.02 -7.26 0.04
C ILE A 51 12.30 -5.76 0.13
N ALA A 52 13.44 -5.39 0.71
CA ALA A 52 13.84 -3.98 0.81
C ALA A 52 13.97 -3.33 -0.57
N GLY A 53 14.60 -4.01 -1.53
CA GLY A 53 14.74 -3.52 -2.90
C GLY A 53 13.41 -3.33 -3.61
N VAL A 54 12.52 -4.32 -3.53
CA VAL A 54 11.17 -4.23 -4.12
C VAL A 54 10.34 -3.14 -3.42
N SER A 55 10.41 -3.05 -2.08
CA SER A 55 9.72 -2.00 -1.33
C SER A 55 10.22 -0.61 -1.71
N LEU A 56 11.53 -0.42 -1.83
CA LEU A 56 12.10 0.85 -2.26
C LEU A 56 11.64 1.22 -3.67
N LEU A 57 11.71 0.27 -4.61
CA LEU A 57 11.24 0.49 -5.98
C LEU A 57 9.77 0.88 -6.03
N LEU A 58 8.93 0.22 -5.23
CA LEU A 58 7.51 0.51 -5.12
C LEU A 58 7.26 1.95 -4.61
N HIS A 59 7.94 2.35 -3.53
CA HIS A 59 7.77 3.70 -2.96
C HIS A 59 8.32 4.78 -3.90
N LEU A 60 9.43 4.52 -4.59
CA LEU A 60 9.93 5.43 -5.61
C LEU A 60 8.97 5.56 -6.80
N SER A 61 8.30 4.46 -7.17
CA SER A 61 7.26 4.50 -8.22
C SER A 61 6.06 5.35 -7.79
N TYR A 62 5.64 5.26 -6.53
CA TYR A 62 4.56 6.10 -5.99
C TYR A 62 4.96 7.57 -5.96
N ALA A 63 6.14 7.90 -5.43
CA ALA A 63 6.64 9.26 -5.43
C ALA A 63 6.81 9.80 -6.86
N GLY A 64 7.31 8.97 -7.78
CA GLY A 64 7.43 9.31 -9.20
C GLY A 64 6.09 9.63 -9.85
N LEU A 65 5.02 8.87 -9.54
CA LEU A 65 3.68 9.15 -10.06
C LEU A 65 3.13 10.48 -9.52
N ILE A 66 3.35 10.78 -8.24
CA ILE A 66 2.96 12.07 -7.64
C ILE A 66 3.73 13.21 -8.34
N TYR A 67 5.03 13.05 -8.53
CA TYR A 67 5.86 14.03 -9.22
C TYR A 67 5.40 14.29 -10.66
N VAL A 68 5.06 13.22 -11.41
CA VAL A 68 4.48 13.34 -12.75
C VAL A 68 3.14 14.07 -12.71
N GLY A 69 2.34 13.86 -11.66
CA GLY A 69 1.12 14.64 -11.43
C GLY A 69 1.38 16.12 -11.24
N TYR A 70 2.40 16.49 -10.46
CA TYR A 70 2.83 17.89 -10.29
C TYR A 70 3.27 18.50 -11.61
N TRP A 71 4.12 17.79 -12.34
CA TRP A 71 4.61 18.24 -13.64
C TRP A 71 3.49 18.43 -14.65
N GLY A 72 2.58 17.46 -14.77
CA GLY A 72 1.46 17.50 -15.69
C GLY A 72 0.46 18.63 -15.41
N MET A 73 0.38 19.08 -14.15
CA MET A 73 -0.48 20.21 -13.74
C MET A 73 0.27 21.55 -13.64
N GLY A 74 1.56 21.59 -14.00
CA GLY A 74 2.39 22.80 -13.94
C GLY A 74 2.80 23.22 -12.52
N LEU A 75 2.52 22.40 -11.49
CA LEU A 75 2.79 22.75 -10.10
C LEU A 75 4.29 22.71 -9.77
N THR A 76 5.09 21.95 -10.51
CA THR A 76 6.55 21.94 -10.39
C THR A 76 7.16 23.31 -10.64
N VAL A 77 6.64 24.06 -11.61
CA VAL A 77 7.12 25.40 -11.95
C VAL A 77 6.48 26.46 -11.06
N ALA A 78 5.18 26.33 -10.80
CA ALA A 78 4.43 27.35 -10.06
C ALA A 78 4.80 27.41 -8.56
N TYR A 79 5.15 26.26 -7.96
CA TYR A 79 5.38 26.12 -6.51
C TYR A 79 6.71 25.42 -6.18
N ASP A 80 7.59 25.25 -7.14
CA ASP A 80 8.90 24.58 -6.99
C ASP A 80 8.78 23.18 -6.36
N LEU A 81 7.77 22.39 -6.79
CA LEU A 81 7.52 21.06 -6.27
C LEU A 81 8.44 20.03 -6.92
N GLY A 82 9.50 19.68 -6.21
CA GLY A 82 10.45 18.64 -6.61
C GLY A 82 10.05 17.22 -6.16
N LEU A 83 11.00 16.30 -6.32
CA LEU A 83 10.82 14.90 -5.88
C LEU A 83 10.69 14.79 -4.35
N GLU A 84 11.35 15.65 -3.60
CA GLU A 84 11.24 15.73 -2.14
C GLU A 84 9.82 16.11 -1.69
N ALA A 85 9.17 17.04 -2.42
CA ALA A 85 7.76 17.36 -2.19
C ALA A 85 6.85 16.15 -2.46
N ALA A 86 7.14 15.37 -3.52
CA ALA A 86 6.40 14.16 -3.83
C ALA A 86 6.59 13.08 -2.76
N LEU A 87 7.80 12.91 -2.23
CA LEU A 87 8.08 11.99 -1.12
C LEU A 87 7.35 12.39 0.16
N LEU A 88 7.41 13.68 0.53
CA LEU A 88 6.71 14.18 1.71
C LEU A 88 5.20 14.00 1.58
N THR A 89 4.63 14.37 0.43
CA THR A 89 3.19 14.20 0.17
C THR A 89 2.78 12.74 0.19
N MET A 90 3.61 11.83 -0.35
CA MET A 90 3.38 10.39 -0.28
C MET A 90 3.30 9.92 1.18
N VAL A 91 4.26 10.31 2.02
CA VAL A 91 4.29 9.90 3.44
C VAL A 91 3.09 10.45 4.20
N VAL A 92 2.77 11.73 4.03
CA VAL A 92 1.60 12.33 4.69
C VAL A 92 0.30 11.69 4.22
N SER A 93 0.16 11.42 2.92
CA SER A 93 -1.03 10.77 2.36
C SER A 93 -1.18 9.31 2.83
N ALA A 94 -0.09 8.63 3.19
CA ALA A 94 -0.13 7.27 3.72
C ALA A 94 -0.93 7.17 5.05
N VAL A 95 -1.10 8.27 5.79
CA VAL A 95 -1.96 8.31 6.99
C VAL A 95 -3.41 7.95 6.65
N SER A 96 -3.83 8.18 5.40
CA SER A 96 -5.17 7.81 4.93
C SER A 96 -5.49 6.32 5.06
N PHE A 97 -4.49 5.43 5.06
CA PHE A 97 -4.70 3.98 5.20
C PHE A 97 -5.21 3.56 6.59
N PHE A 98 -5.07 4.41 7.61
CA PHE A 98 -5.64 4.16 8.93
C PHE A 98 -7.15 4.44 8.98
N VAL A 99 -7.71 5.12 7.97
CA VAL A 99 -9.13 5.43 7.88
C VAL A 99 -9.80 4.44 6.93
N PRO A 100 -10.67 3.53 7.41
CA PRO A 100 -11.26 2.49 6.59
C PRO A 100 -12.33 3.07 5.65
N THR A 101 -11.92 3.49 4.47
CA THR A 101 -12.81 3.97 3.40
C THR A 101 -12.57 3.19 2.11
N PRO A 102 -13.60 2.98 1.28
CA PRO A 102 -13.42 2.31 -0.01
C PRO A 102 -12.39 3.04 -0.87
N ALA A 103 -11.34 2.31 -1.29
CA ALA A 103 -10.24 2.83 -2.10
C ALA A 103 -9.52 4.07 -1.53
N GLY A 104 -9.66 4.38 -0.23
CA GLY A 104 -9.08 5.58 0.38
C GLY A 104 -9.73 6.90 -0.03
N ILE A 105 -10.90 6.85 -0.69
CA ILE A 105 -11.62 8.05 -1.17
C ILE A 105 -11.97 8.94 0.02
N GLY A 106 -11.65 10.22 -0.08
CA GLY A 106 -11.81 11.20 0.97
C GLY A 106 -10.55 11.40 1.80
N PRO A 107 -10.15 10.47 2.66
CA PRO A 107 -8.95 10.63 3.47
C PRO A 107 -7.67 10.87 2.67
N PHE A 108 -7.44 10.14 1.56
CA PHE A 108 -6.31 10.39 0.69
C PHE A 108 -6.31 11.83 0.16
N HIS A 109 -7.44 12.30 -0.35
CA HIS A 109 -7.56 13.66 -0.89
C HIS A 109 -7.34 14.71 0.20
N PHE A 110 -7.83 14.46 1.41
CA PHE A 110 -7.63 15.35 2.54
C PHE A 110 -6.15 15.46 2.90
N PHE A 111 -5.47 14.35 3.20
CA PHE A 111 -4.06 14.39 3.62
C PHE A 111 -3.13 14.88 2.50
N PHE A 112 -3.39 14.52 1.26
CA PHE A 112 -2.64 15.00 0.11
C PHE A 112 -2.77 16.53 -0.04
N LYS A 113 -3.99 17.04 0.00
CA LYS A 113 -4.28 18.48 -0.05
C LYS A 113 -3.58 19.20 1.11
N GLU A 114 -3.74 18.68 2.36
CA GLU A 114 -3.11 19.29 3.53
C GLU A 114 -1.58 19.31 3.44
N ALA A 115 -0.96 18.28 2.88
CA ALA A 115 0.49 18.28 2.66
C ALA A 115 0.91 19.44 1.75
N LEU A 116 0.25 19.60 0.60
CA LEU A 116 0.60 20.66 -0.36
C LEU A 116 0.26 22.06 0.15
N THR A 117 -0.86 22.22 0.82
CA THR A 117 -1.26 23.55 1.34
C THR A 117 -0.39 23.99 2.50
N THR A 118 -0.07 23.07 3.41
CA THR A 118 0.66 23.40 4.64
C THR A 118 2.15 23.61 4.40
N PHE A 119 2.77 22.76 3.59
CA PHE A 119 4.23 22.78 3.42
C PHE A 119 4.70 23.56 2.21
N TYR A 120 3.85 23.73 1.20
CA TYR A 120 4.25 24.36 -0.08
C TYR A 120 3.36 25.52 -0.50
N ALA A 121 2.43 25.94 0.34
CA ALA A 121 1.51 27.06 0.10
C ALA A 121 0.70 26.94 -1.21
N VAL A 122 0.50 25.73 -1.71
CA VAL A 122 -0.36 25.48 -2.88
C VAL A 122 -1.81 25.79 -2.51
N PRO A 123 -2.56 26.53 -3.33
CA PRO A 123 -3.97 26.82 -3.06
C PRO A 123 -4.79 25.55 -2.89
N PRO A 124 -5.73 25.50 -1.92
CA PRO A 124 -6.49 24.29 -1.60
C PRO A 124 -7.21 23.68 -2.81
N THR A 125 -7.70 24.49 -3.73
CA THR A 125 -8.39 24.03 -4.94
C THR A 125 -7.45 23.28 -5.88
N GLU A 126 -6.25 23.82 -6.12
CA GLU A 126 -5.24 23.20 -6.98
C GLU A 126 -4.68 21.93 -6.33
N ALA A 127 -4.41 21.98 -5.02
CA ALA A 127 -3.95 20.83 -4.26
C ALA A 127 -4.97 19.69 -4.28
N LEU A 128 -6.25 19.99 -4.13
CA LEU A 128 -7.33 18.98 -4.20
C LEU A 128 -7.51 18.42 -5.62
N ALA A 129 -7.39 19.28 -6.65
CA ALA A 129 -7.43 18.83 -8.04
C ALA A 129 -6.27 17.88 -8.33
N CYS A 130 -5.05 18.21 -7.86
CA CYS A 130 -3.89 17.34 -8.00
C CYS A 130 -4.08 16.00 -7.27
N ALA A 131 -4.58 16.03 -6.03
CA ALA A 131 -4.91 14.82 -5.27
C ALA A 131 -5.88 13.91 -6.04
N THR A 132 -6.89 14.50 -6.68
CA THR A 132 -7.90 13.77 -7.46
C THR A 132 -7.29 13.12 -8.69
N VAL A 133 -6.48 13.85 -9.45
CA VAL A 133 -5.82 13.32 -10.66
C VAL A 133 -4.86 12.18 -10.28
N VAL A 134 -4.01 12.40 -9.28
CA VAL A 134 -3.06 11.39 -8.80
C VAL A 134 -3.80 10.15 -8.31
N HIS A 135 -4.83 10.31 -7.48
CA HIS A 135 -5.62 9.18 -6.94
C HIS A 135 -6.33 8.40 -8.05
N ALA A 136 -6.93 9.09 -9.03
CA ALA A 136 -7.56 8.44 -10.17
C ALA A 136 -6.54 7.65 -11.01
N THR A 137 -5.35 8.21 -11.23
CA THR A 137 -4.27 7.56 -11.97
C THR A 137 -3.76 6.31 -11.24
N TYR A 138 -3.60 6.36 -9.91
CA TYR A 138 -3.28 5.16 -9.11
C TYR A 138 -4.31 4.06 -9.31
N ASN A 139 -5.59 4.39 -9.10
CA ASN A 139 -6.65 3.39 -9.19
C ASN A 139 -6.77 2.81 -10.60
N LEU A 140 -6.65 3.63 -11.64
CA LEU A 140 -6.67 3.16 -13.02
C LEU A 140 -5.48 2.24 -13.32
N THR A 141 -4.28 2.59 -12.86
CA THR A 141 -3.08 1.76 -13.02
C THR A 141 -3.25 0.40 -12.35
N TYR A 142 -3.76 0.35 -11.12
CA TYR A 142 -4.03 -0.91 -10.43
C TYR A 142 -5.11 -1.74 -11.11
N LEU A 143 -6.17 -1.11 -11.59
CA LEU A 143 -7.26 -1.80 -12.28
C LEU A 143 -6.77 -2.43 -13.58
N VAL A 144 -6.01 -1.69 -14.38
CA VAL A 144 -5.49 -2.17 -15.67
C VAL A 144 -4.39 -3.22 -15.43
N ALA A 145 -3.36 -2.91 -14.67
CA ALA A 145 -2.24 -3.82 -14.45
C ALA A 145 -2.68 -5.09 -13.69
N GLY A 146 -3.50 -4.93 -12.64
CA GLY A 146 -4.03 -6.06 -11.87
C GLY A 146 -4.99 -6.92 -12.70
N GLY A 147 -5.84 -6.30 -13.50
CA GLY A 147 -6.74 -7.00 -14.42
C GLY A 147 -5.99 -7.82 -15.46
N LEU A 148 -4.98 -7.24 -16.10
CA LEU A 148 -4.13 -7.94 -17.08
C LEU A 148 -3.35 -9.09 -16.42
N ALA A 149 -2.81 -8.87 -15.23
CA ALA A 149 -2.12 -9.93 -14.47
C ALA A 149 -3.06 -11.08 -14.12
N ALA A 150 -4.28 -10.78 -13.68
CA ALA A 150 -5.29 -11.79 -13.37
C ALA A 150 -5.67 -12.62 -14.60
N LEU A 151 -5.88 -11.98 -15.74
CA LEU A 151 -6.16 -12.65 -17.00
C LEU A 151 -5.00 -13.56 -17.44
N ALA A 152 -3.76 -13.09 -17.31
CA ALA A 152 -2.58 -13.88 -17.65
C ALA A 152 -2.43 -15.12 -16.76
N VAL A 153 -2.71 -15.01 -15.48
CA VAL A 153 -2.68 -16.15 -14.54
C VAL A 153 -3.78 -17.15 -14.84
N GLN A 154 -5.01 -16.69 -15.09
CA GLN A 154 -6.13 -17.55 -15.46
C GLN A 154 -5.88 -18.30 -16.76
N GLY A 155 -5.34 -17.60 -17.77
CA GLY A 155 -5.00 -18.21 -19.06
C GLY A 155 -3.97 -19.35 -18.91
N ARG A 156 -2.92 -19.15 -18.06
CA ARG A 156 -1.92 -20.19 -17.79
C ARG A 156 -2.53 -21.42 -17.11
N ARG A 157 -3.40 -21.25 -16.14
CA ARG A 157 -4.07 -22.35 -15.45
C ARG A 157 -4.93 -23.15 -16.42
N TRP A 158 -5.69 -22.50 -17.26
CA TRP A 158 -6.52 -23.15 -18.27
C TRP A 158 -5.72 -24.00 -19.27
N TRP A 159 -4.54 -23.53 -19.70
CA TRP A 159 -3.64 -24.30 -20.56
C TRP A 159 -3.04 -25.51 -19.84
N GLN A 160 -2.68 -25.39 -18.57
CA GLN A 160 -2.14 -26.48 -17.76
C GLN A 160 -3.17 -27.59 -17.56
N ASP A 161 -4.40 -27.23 -17.23
CA ASP A 161 -5.50 -28.20 -17.03
C ASP A 161 -5.82 -29.00 -18.31
N ARG A 162 -5.69 -28.38 -19.48
CA ARG A 162 -5.89 -29.06 -20.78
C ARG A 162 -4.73 -29.95 -21.19
N SER A 163 -3.53 -29.67 -20.77
CA SER A 163 -2.33 -30.47 -21.10
C SER A 163 -2.20 -31.74 -20.23
N THR A 164 -2.99 -31.83 -19.17
CA THR A 164 -3.02 -32.98 -18.24
C THR A 164 -4.26 -33.89 -18.39
N ALA A 165 -5.20 -33.53 -19.25
CA ALA A 165 -6.38 -34.29 -19.61
C ALA A 165 -6.18 -35.04 -20.93
#